data_18f781d453d1f1190d9ed19911edc6da
#
_entry.id   18f781d453d1f1190d9ed19911edc6da
#
_cell.length_a   1.000
_cell.length_b   1.000
_cell.length_c   1.000
_cell.angle_alpha   90.00
_cell.angle_beta   90.00
_cell.angle_gamma   90.00
#
_symmetry.space_group_name_H-M   'P 1'
#
loop_
_entity.id
_entity.type
_entity.pdbx_description
1 polymer ?
#
loop_
_entity_poly.entity_id
_entity_poly.type
_entity_poly.pdbx_seq_one_letter_code
_entity_poly.pdbx_strand_id
1 'polypeptide(L)'
;MSEVKLANIDGEELRRELEILFEDKEKRVFFMQMLATSVKETNELLNVVTLMLESPEILQNPDSKMKICEFLKKHKKIIADLSESMKVFL
;
A
#
# COMPACT_ATOMS: atom_id res chain seq x y z
N MET A 1 -12.25 -7.91 -17.47
CA MET A 1 -11.37 -6.79 -17.77
C MET A 1 -11.40 -5.70 -16.73
N SER A 2 -11.63 -6.09 -15.50
CA SER A 2 -11.68 -5.14 -14.38
C SER A 2 -10.34 -4.43 -14.16
N GLU A 3 -9.21 -5.10 -14.40
CA GLU A 3 -7.90 -4.46 -14.21
C GLU A 3 -7.71 -3.28 -15.13
N VAL A 4 -8.13 -3.40 -16.38
CA VAL A 4 -8.01 -2.34 -17.36
C VAL A 4 -8.87 -1.15 -16.94
N LYS A 5 -10.08 -1.42 -16.45
CA LYS A 5 -10.97 -0.37 -15.96
C LYS A 5 -10.39 0.34 -14.74
N LEU A 6 -9.81 -0.43 -13.81
CA LEU A 6 -9.21 0.16 -12.61
C LEU A 6 -8.06 1.11 -12.97
N ALA A 7 -7.27 0.75 -13.98
CA ALA A 7 -6.16 1.60 -14.41
C ALA A 7 -6.65 2.90 -15.04
N ASN A 8 -7.87 2.92 -15.57
CA ASN A 8 -8.42 4.08 -16.26
C ASN A 8 -9.47 4.87 -15.47
N ILE A 9 -9.79 4.43 -14.25
CA ILE A 9 -10.73 5.13 -13.39
C ILE A 9 -10.10 6.44 -12.91
N ASP A 10 -10.78 7.54 -13.13
CA ASP A 10 -10.35 8.84 -12.60
C ASP A 10 -10.87 9.03 -11.16
N GLY A 11 -10.41 10.12 -10.52
CA GLY A 11 -10.77 10.39 -9.14
C GLY A 11 -12.26 10.60 -8.90
N GLU A 12 -12.95 11.24 -9.85
CA GLU A 12 -14.38 11.46 -9.73
C GLU A 12 -15.17 10.17 -9.84
N GLU A 13 -14.81 9.31 -10.78
CA GLU A 13 -15.47 8.04 -10.95
C GLU A 13 -15.27 7.15 -9.72
N LEU A 14 -14.04 7.11 -9.20
CA LEU A 14 -13.74 6.36 -7.98
C LEU A 14 -14.55 6.89 -6.80
N ARG A 15 -14.67 8.21 -6.67
CA ARG A 15 -15.44 8.80 -5.59
C ARG A 15 -16.91 8.40 -5.67
N ARG A 16 -17.51 8.42 -6.86
CA ARG A 16 -18.90 8.03 -7.05
C ARG A 16 -19.12 6.56 -6.69
N GLU A 17 -18.20 5.70 -7.10
CA GLU A 17 -18.27 4.27 -6.78
C GLU A 17 -18.20 4.05 -5.27
N LEU A 18 -17.33 4.78 -4.59
CA LEU A 18 -17.20 4.70 -3.14
C LEU A 18 -18.44 5.22 -2.43
N GLU A 19 -19.07 6.27 -2.95
CA GLU A 19 -20.32 6.79 -2.39
C GLU A 19 -21.45 5.78 -2.50
N ILE A 20 -21.48 5.02 -3.57
CA ILE A 20 -22.46 3.95 -3.74
C ILE A 20 -22.19 2.80 -2.77
N LEU A 21 -20.93 2.40 -2.62
CA LEU A 21 -20.54 1.28 -1.75
C LEU A 21 -20.68 1.61 -0.28
N PHE A 22 -20.36 2.84 0.10
CA PHE A 22 -20.34 3.27 1.50
C PHE A 22 -21.23 4.49 1.68
N GLU A 23 -22.46 4.26 2.07
CA GLU A 23 -23.38 5.35 2.39
C GLU A 23 -22.93 6.13 3.62
N ASP A 24 -22.25 5.45 4.55
CA ASP A 24 -21.70 6.05 5.75
C ASP A 24 -20.43 6.82 5.41
N LYS A 25 -20.48 8.14 5.64
CA LYS A 25 -19.35 9.03 5.37
C LYS A 25 -18.10 8.63 6.14
N GLU A 26 -18.25 8.21 7.39
CA GLU A 26 -17.11 7.82 8.23
C GLU A 26 -16.41 6.59 7.66
N LYS A 27 -17.17 5.63 7.18
CA LYS A 27 -16.61 4.44 6.55
C LYS A 27 -15.87 4.78 5.27
N ARG A 28 -16.43 5.70 4.46
CA ARG A 28 -15.75 6.15 3.23
C ARG A 28 -14.41 6.81 3.55
N VAL A 29 -14.40 7.72 4.52
CA VAL A 29 -13.17 8.42 4.91
C VAL A 29 -12.15 7.43 5.43
N PHE A 30 -12.57 6.51 6.27
CA PHE A 30 -11.68 5.48 6.81
C PHE A 30 -11.09 4.62 5.69
N PHE A 31 -11.92 4.17 4.75
CA PHE A 31 -11.46 3.40 3.61
C PHE A 31 -10.44 4.18 2.77
N MET A 32 -10.71 5.45 2.50
CA MET A 32 -9.81 6.29 1.73
C MET A 32 -8.47 6.48 2.44
N GLN A 33 -8.48 6.64 3.76
CA GLN A 33 -7.25 6.75 4.54
C GLN A 33 -6.44 5.47 4.48
N MET A 34 -7.10 4.32 4.57
CA MET A 34 -6.43 3.02 4.46
C MET A 34 -5.83 2.83 3.07
N LEU A 35 -6.55 3.23 2.04
CA LEU A 35 -6.07 3.14 0.68
C LEU A 35 -4.83 4.02 0.48
N ALA A 36 -4.87 5.25 0.99
CA ALA A 36 -3.73 6.17 0.91
C ALA A 36 -2.51 5.61 1.63
N THR A 37 -2.71 5.04 2.82
CA THR A 37 -1.63 4.40 3.56
C THR A 37 -1.06 3.21 2.79
N SER A 38 -1.91 2.40 2.19
CA SER A 38 -1.49 1.26 1.39
C SER A 38 -0.61 1.69 0.21
N VAL A 39 -1.00 2.76 -0.48
CA VAL A 39 -0.22 3.30 -1.61
C VAL A 39 1.14 3.80 -1.12
N LYS A 40 1.16 4.52 -0.01
CA LYS A 40 2.40 5.04 0.57
C LYS A 40 3.36 3.90 0.92
N GLU A 41 2.85 2.88 1.62
CA GLU A 41 3.67 1.74 2.04
C GLU A 41 4.20 0.95 0.85
N THR A 42 3.37 0.76 -0.16
CA THR A 42 3.79 0.09 -1.39
C THR A 42 4.89 0.88 -2.09
N ASN A 43 4.76 2.20 -2.15
CA ASN A 43 5.76 3.05 -2.77
C ASN A 43 7.10 2.98 -2.03
N GLU A 44 7.07 3.00 -0.71
CA GLU A 44 8.29 2.85 0.11
C GLU A 44 8.96 1.51 -0.13
N LEU A 45 8.17 0.44 -0.21
CA LEU A 45 8.69 -0.89 -0.50
C LEU A 45 9.37 -0.94 -1.85
N LEU A 46 8.74 -0.37 -2.87
CA LEU A 46 9.30 -0.34 -4.23
C LEU A 46 10.59 0.46 -4.27
N ASN A 47 10.68 1.54 -3.51
CA ASN A 47 11.92 2.32 -3.43
C ASN A 47 13.07 1.49 -2.86
N VAL A 48 12.82 0.71 -1.81
CA VAL A 48 13.84 -0.16 -1.22
C VAL A 48 14.24 -1.27 -2.18
N VAL A 49 13.28 -1.89 -2.85
CA VAL A 49 13.55 -2.93 -3.84
C VAL A 49 14.40 -2.37 -4.99
N THR A 50 14.04 -1.17 -5.46
CA THR A 50 14.79 -0.51 -6.53
C THR A 50 16.23 -0.25 -6.10
N LEU A 51 16.41 0.23 -4.87
CA LEU A 51 17.74 0.46 -4.33
C LEU A 51 18.57 -0.82 -4.28
N MET A 52 17.97 -1.93 -3.87
CA MET A 52 18.67 -3.21 -3.84
C MET A 52 19.07 -3.70 -5.22
N LEU A 53 18.24 -3.41 -6.23
CA LEU A 53 18.54 -3.81 -7.61
C LEU A 53 19.60 -2.92 -8.24
N GLU A 54 19.59 -1.63 -7.93
CA GLU A 54 20.58 -0.68 -8.48
C GLU A 54 21.93 -0.76 -7.79
N SER A 55 21.92 -1.10 -6.50
CA SER A 55 23.14 -1.13 -5.68
C SER A 55 23.16 -2.40 -4.84
N PRO A 56 23.31 -3.56 -5.47
CA PRO A 56 23.27 -4.84 -4.73
C PRO A 56 24.37 -5.00 -3.68
N GLU A 57 25.43 -4.22 -3.79
CA GLU A 57 26.53 -4.24 -2.81
C GLU A 57 26.10 -3.81 -1.41
N ILE A 58 24.98 -3.10 -1.27
CA ILE A 58 24.48 -2.72 0.07
C ILE A 58 24.12 -3.93 0.91
N LEU A 59 23.77 -5.05 0.27
CA LEU A 59 23.44 -6.29 0.96
C LEU A 59 24.68 -7.00 1.51
N GLN A 60 25.88 -6.60 1.07
CA GLN A 60 27.13 -7.14 1.58
C GLN A 60 27.57 -6.44 2.85
N ASN A 61 27.05 -5.25 3.12
CA ASN A 61 27.33 -4.53 4.36
C ASN A 61 26.36 -5.03 5.44
N PRO A 62 26.88 -5.59 6.58
CA PRO A 62 26.01 -6.14 7.60
C PRO A 62 25.02 -5.15 8.20
N ASP A 63 25.43 -3.89 8.40
CA ASP A 63 24.55 -2.87 8.97
C ASP A 63 23.42 -2.51 8.00
N SER A 64 23.73 -2.33 6.72
CA SER A 64 22.74 -2.03 5.69
C SER A 64 21.75 -3.19 5.53
N LYS A 65 22.28 -4.41 5.52
CA LYS A 65 21.45 -5.61 5.42
C LYS A 65 20.48 -5.70 6.59
N MET A 66 20.95 -5.44 7.81
CA MET A 66 20.11 -5.46 8.99
C MET A 66 19.00 -4.43 8.93
N LYS A 67 19.34 -3.21 8.52
CA LYS A 67 18.35 -2.11 8.39
C LYS A 67 17.28 -2.46 7.36
N ILE A 68 17.69 -3.05 6.24
CA ILE A 68 16.75 -3.48 5.21
C ILE A 68 15.84 -4.59 5.74
N CYS A 69 16.39 -5.55 6.44
CA CYS A 69 15.59 -6.63 7.03
C CYS A 69 14.57 -6.09 8.04
N GLU A 70 14.98 -5.15 8.88
CA GLU A 70 14.07 -4.52 9.84
C GLU A 70 12.96 -3.74 9.13
N PHE A 71 13.31 -3.01 8.07
CA PHE A 71 12.34 -2.30 7.25
C PHE A 71 11.32 -3.26 6.65
N LEU A 72 11.78 -4.36 6.06
CA LEU A 72 10.89 -5.34 5.44
C LEU A 72 9.96 -6.01 6.45
N LYS A 73 10.46 -6.32 7.65
CA LYS A 73 9.63 -6.89 8.71
C LYS A 73 8.56 -5.92 9.17
N LYS A 74 8.93 -4.67 9.36
CA LYS A 74 7.98 -3.61 9.75
C LYS A 74 6.92 -3.42 8.67
N HIS A 75 7.35 -3.37 7.42
CA HIS A 75 6.46 -3.18 6.29
C HIS A 75 5.47 -4.35 6.15
N LYS A 76 5.96 -5.57 6.32
CA LYS A 76 5.13 -6.78 6.31
C LYS A 76 4.04 -6.70 7.37
N LYS A 77 4.38 -6.24 8.57
CA LYS A 77 3.40 -6.07 9.65
C LYS A 77 2.34 -5.03 9.30
N ILE A 78 2.76 -3.90 8.76
CA ILE A 78 1.84 -2.82 8.37
C ILE A 78 0.85 -3.33 7.31
N ILE A 79 1.34 -4.04 6.31
CA ILE A 79 0.48 -4.60 5.26
C ILE A 79 -0.48 -5.63 5.84
N ALA A 80 -0.02 -6.47 6.76
CA ALA A 80 -0.89 -7.44 7.43
C ALA A 80 -2.01 -6.74 8.22
N ASP A 81 -1.67 -5.69 8.95
CA ASP A 81 -2.64 -4.92 9.73
C ASP A 81 -3.65 -4.22 8.82
N LEU A 82 -3.19 -3.65 7.70
CA LEU A 82 -4.08 -3.06 6.71
C LEU A 82 -5.02 -4.10 6.11
N SER A 83 -4.50 -5.27 5.79
CA SER A 83 -5.30 -6.36 5.24
C SER A 83 -6.40 -6.79 6.20
N GLU A 84 -6.07 -6.93 7.49
CA GLU A 84 -7.07 -7.26 8.50
C GLU A 84 -8.14 -6.17 8.62
N SER A 85 -7.73 -4.91 8.63
CA SER A 85 -8.65 -3.79 8.72
C SER A 85 -9.57 -3.72 7.51
N MET A 86 -9.07 -4.05 6.32
CA MET A 86 -9.87 -4.01 5.10
C MET A 86 -10.90 -5.12 5.01
N LYS A 87 -10.77 -6.19 5.79
CA LYS A 87 -11.77 -7.26 5.81
C LYS A 87 -13.13 -6.77 6.26
N VAL A 88 -13.18 -5.68 7.01
CA VAL A 88 -14.43 -5.06 7.44
C VAL A 88 -15.27 -4.63 6.24
N PHE A 89 -14.63 -4.32 5.11
CA PHE A 89 -15.30 -3.83 3.90
C PHE A 89 -15.55 -4.91 2.86
N LEU A 90 -15.03 -6.10 3.09
CA LEU A 90 -15.19 -7.23 2.19
C LEU A 90 -16.26 -8.19 2.71
#